data_ebe18a69eca8c7248ae5a715a202339c
#
_entry.id   ebe18a69eca8c7248ae5a715a202339c
#
_cell.length_a   1.000
_cell.length_b   1.000
_cell.length_c   1.000
_cell.angle_alpha   90.00
_cell.angle_beta   90.00
_cell.angle_gamma   90.00
#
_symmetry.space_group_name_H-M   'P 1'
#
loop_
_entity.id
_entity.type
_entity.pdbx_description
1 polymer ?
#
loop_
_entity_poly.entity_id
_entity_poly.type
_entity_poly.pdbx_seq_one_letter_code
_entity_poly.pdbx_strand_id
1 'polypeptide(L)'
;MTVHRYHRQTLLEGIGSEGQERLRAASVLVAGVGALGCAVADHLVRAGIGHLRLIDRDLVEPTNLQRQCLFAEDDLGSPKAAAAANRLQAINHEVQLEAVVDDLRPTVANDMVDGCDGIADGLDNFATRFLLNDLSVKYGLPYAYGGAVGYEGTAAFLRPSPHHRKHLITREILEQESGPCLRCLVPEAPPAHHTPTCETAGVLAPVIAVVAGLQAAALIQYLARSEHPLPHVLTRFDARAMRMHQLDISGSRREDCSTCIQGQFDALQNTNDNQATTICGRELIQLLPPEPKPTDLDALHQRLSSHGLFERQTFLLRGTLEEEFDEEGKPIGLTVFSDGRVFVHGTLAPTRARAINNRWLGG
;
A
#
# COMPACT_ATOMS: atom_id res chain seq x y z
N MET A 1 -30.59 3.29 26.70
CA MET A 1 -29.81 2.33 25.91
C MET A 1 -28.67 3.10 25.27
N THR A 2 -27.43 2.84 25.66
CA THR A 2 -26.24 3.41 24.99
C THR A 2 -26.18 2.81 23.58
N VAL A 3 -26.37 3.65 22.56
CA VAL A 3 -26.28 3.20 21.17
C VAL A 3 -24.81 2.88 20.88
N HIS A 4 -24.50 1.61 20.65
CA HIS A 4 -23.14 1.16 20.32
C HIS A 4 -22.72 1.70 18.95
N ARG A 5 -21.44 2.07 18.79
CA ARG A 5 -20.85 2.64 17.54
C ARG A 5 -21.26 1.83 16.29
N TYR A 6 -21.25 0.53 16.36
CA TYR A 6 -21.50 -0.39 15.23
C TYR A 6 -22.96 -0.86 15.12
N HIS A 7 -23.90 -0.24 15.88
CA HIS A 7 -25.29 -0.71 15.90
C HIS A 7 -25.92 -0.88 14.52
N ARG A 8 -25.70 0.09 13.62
CA ARG A 8 -26.27 0.02 12.27
C ARG A 8 -25.63 -1.05 11.39
N GLN A 9 -24.38 -1.40 11.65
CA GLN A 9 -23.65 -2.47 10.96
C GLN A 9 -24.09 -3.85 11.48
N THR A 10 -24.33 -4.00 12.78
CA THR A 10 -24.79 -5.24 13.38
C THR A 10 -26.25 -5.59 13.05
N LEU A 11 -27.02 -4.67 12.47
CA LEU A 11 -28.36 -4.96 11.93
C LEU A 11 -28.33 -5.65 10.56
N LEU A 12 -27.17 -5.65 9.90
CA LEU A 12 -27.03 -6.28 8.59
C LEU A 12 -27.02 -7.82 8.75
N GLU A 13 -27.87 -8.49 7.95
CA GLU A 13 -27.83 -9.93 7.81
C GLU A 13 -26.43 -10.37 7.35
N GLY A 14 -25.90 -11.44 7.95
CA GLY A 14 -24.54 -11.93 7.67
C GLY A 14 -23.42 -11.22 8.45
N ILE A 15 -23.66 -10.07 9.09
CA ILE A 15 -22.71 -9.48 10.05
C ILE A 15 -23.16 -9.80 11.48
N GLY A 16 -24.26 -9.23 11.93
CA GLY A 16 -24.76 -9.44 13.29
C GLY A 16 -23.73 -9.06 14.38
N SER A 17 -24.00 -9.45 15.60
CA SER A 17 -23.06 -9.24 16.70
C SER A 17 -21.82 -10.13 16.58
N GLU A 18 -22.00 -11.36 16.13
CA GLU A 18 -20.88 -12.32 15.96
C GLU A 18 -19.92 -11.89 14.86
N GLY A 19 -20.43 -11.39 13.72
CA GLY A 19 -19.58 -10.84 12.65
C GLY A 19 -18.82 -9.61 13.12
N GLN A 20 -19.43 -8.76 13.96
CA GLN A 20 -18.74 -7.62 14.54
C GLN A 20 -17.62 -8.03 15.51
N GLU A 21 -17.80 -9.08 16.30
CA GLU A 21 -16.72 -9.62 17.15
C GLU A 21 -15.59 -10.23 16.31
N ARG A 22 -15.91 -10.91 15.19
CA ARG A 22 -14.90 -11.36 14.23
C ARG A 22 -14.11 -10.22 13.61
N LEU A 23 -14.79 -9.13 13.22
CA LEU A 23 -14.13 -7.93 12.71
C LEU A 23 -13.19 -7.30 13.75
N ARG A 24 -13.63 -7.25 15.02
CA ARG A 24 -12.81 -6.74 16.13
C ARG A 24 -11.57 -7.60 16.39
N ALA A 25 -11.62 -8.88 16.12
CA ALA A 25 -10.49 -9.80 16.26
C ALA A 25 -9.57 -9.83 15.02
N ALA A 26 -10.02 -9.27 13.89
CA ALA A 26 -9.30 -9.35 12.61
C ALA A 26 -8.21 -8.31 12.51
N SER A 27 -7.15 -8.68 11.77
CA SER A 27 -6.00 -7.85 11.41
C SER A 27 -5.87 -7.73 9.90
N VAL A 28 -5.67 -6.52 9.37
CA VAL A 28 -5.52 -6.29 7.93
C VAL A 28 -4.28 -5.47 7.63
N LEU A 29 -3.51 -5.91 6.64
CA LEU A 29 -2.45 -5.11 6.03
C LEU A 29 -3.05 -4.19 4.97
N VAL A 30 -2.78 -2.89 5.06
CA VAL A 30 -2.98 -1.92 3.99
C VAL A 30 -1.61 -1.58 3.41
N ALA A 31 -1.34 -2.07 2.21
CA ALA A 31 -0.08 -1.85 1.50
C ALA A 31 -0.21 -0.63 0.58
N GLY A 32 0.51 0.43 0.91
CA GLY A 32 0.38 1.75 0.31
C GLY A 32 -0.76 2.56 0.93
N VAL A 33 -0.44 3.76 1.44
CA VAL A 33 -1.39 4.70 2.04
C VAL A 33 -1.55 5.92 1.11
N GLY A 34 -1.64 5.61 -0.18
CA GLY A 34 -2.01 6.56 -1.24
C GLY A 34 -3.52 6.77 -1.29
N ALA A 35 -4.05 7.09 -2.46
CA ALA A 35 -5.46 7.43 -2.61
C ALA A 35 -6.42 6.28 -2.25
N LEU A 36 -6.16 5.07 -2.79
CA LEU A 36 -6.96 3.88 -2.48
C LEU A 36 -6.76 3.45 -1.02
N GLY A 37 -5.50 3.35 -0.57
CA GLY A 37 -5.20 2.90 0.78
C GLY A 37 -5.79 3.80 1.87
N CYS A 38 -5.76 5.12 1.71
CA CYS A 38 -6.45 6.06 2.61
C CYS A 38 -7.95 5.75 2.73
N ALA A 39 -8.62 5.60 1.59
CA ALA A 39 -10.06 5.38 1.58
C ALA A 39 -10.45 3.99 2.12
N VAL A 40 -9.69 2.93 1.77
CA VAL A 40 -9.90 1.58 2.33
C VAL A 40 -9.68 1.58 3.84
N ALA A 41 -8.56 2.18 4.31
CA ALA A 41 -8.23 2.24 5.73
C ALA A 41 -9.32 2.97 6.54
N ASP A 42 -9.86 4.09 6.03
CA ASP A 42 -10.96 4.82 6.65
C ASP A 42 -12.20 3.91 6.82
N HIS A 43 -12.58 3.19 5.77
CA HIS A 43 -13.71 2.26 5.84
C HIS A 43 -13.49 1.12 6.84
N LEU A 44 -12.31 0.50 6.85
CA LEU A 44 -11.98 -0.61 7.74
C LEU A 44 -11.98 -0.17 9.21
N VAL A 45 -11.38 0.98 9.52
CA VAL A 45 -11.35 1.54 10.88
C VAL A 45 -12.76 1.89 11.35
N ARG A 46 -13.59 2.50 10.50
CA ARG A 46 -15.00 2.80 10.83
C ARG A 46 -15.85 1.54 11.03
N ALA A 47 -15.53 0.47 10.29
CA ALA A 47 -16.18 -0.83 10.45
C ALA A 47 -15.75 -1.58 11.72
N GLY A 48 -14.67 -1.15 12.38
CA GLY A 48 -14.19 -1.74 13.63
C GLY A 48 -13.34 -2.99 13.42
N ILE A 49 -12.49 -3.01 12.37
CA ILE A 49 -11.39 -3.97 12.28
C ILE A 49 -10.48 -3.77 13.50
N GLY A 50 -10.12 -4.84 14.19
CA GLY A 50 -9.39 -4.74 15.45
C GLY A 50 -7.97 -4.21 15.32
N HIS A 51 -7.25 -4.63 14.27
CA HIS A 51 -5.89 -4.19 14.00
C HIS A 51 -5.69 -3.83 12.53
N LEU A 52 -5.05 -2.70 12.27
CA LEU A 52 -4.70 -2.26 10.93
C LEU A 52 -3.22 -1.91 10.86
N ARG A 53 -2.48 -2.63 10.04
CA ARG A 53 -1.07 -2.33 9.73
C ARG A 53 -1.02 -1.53 8.44
N LEU A 54 -0.40 -0.36 8.51
CA LEU A 54 -0.26 0.57 7.39
C LEU A 54 1.21 0.64 7.00
N ILE A 55 1.54 0.33 5.74
CA ILE A 55 2.91 0.49 5.24
C ILE A 55 2.92 1.44 4.05
N ASP A 56 3.73 2.50 4.15
CA ASP A 56 3.98 3.46 3.07
C ASP A 56 5.33 4.16 3.30
N ARG A 57 6.09 4.34 2.24
CA ARG A 57 7.41 5.00 2.27
C ARG A 57 7.37 6.50 2.06
N ASP A 58 6.28 7.03 1.48
CA ASP A 58 6.17 8.38 0.96
C ASP A 58 5.81 9.41 2.03
N LEU A 59 6.03 10.69 1.66
CA LEU A 59 5.58 11.85 2.40
C LEU A 59 4.28 12.39 1.82
N VAL A 60 3.54 13.10 2.67
CA VAL A 60 2.36 13.86 2.23
C VAL A 60 2.82 15.06 1.43
N GLU A 61 2.26 15.25 0.23
CA GLU A 61 2.56 16.37 -0.67
C GLU A 61 1.29 17.13 -1.05
N PRO A 62 1.40 18.40 -1.47
CA PRO A 62 0.23 19.19 -1.90
C PRO A 62 -0.60 18.52 -2.99
N THR A 63 0.08 17.83 -3.94
CA THR A 63 -0.56 17.08 -5.03
C THR A 63 -1.38 15.89 -4.57
N ASN A 64 -1.22 15.45 -3.33
CA ASN A 64 -1.95 14.33 -2.74
C ASN A 64 -3.32 14.74 -2.19
N LEU A 65 -3.44 15.96 -1.68
CA LEU A 65 -4.60 16.43 -0.90
C LEU A 65 -5.93 16.37 -1.67
N GLN A 66 -5.89 16.51 -2.99
CA GLN A 66 -7.10 16.44 -3.82
C GLN A 66 -7.77 15.05 -3.86
N ARG A 67 -7.07 13.95 -3.43
CA ARG A 67 -7.59 12.59 -3.52
C ARG A 67 -7.24 11.65 -2.37
N GLN A 68 -6.31 12.01 -1.50
CA GLN A 68 -5.89 11.20 -0.34
C GLN A 68 -6.61 11.69 0.92
N CYS A 69 -7.79 11.14 1.19
CA CYS A 69 -8.80 11.67 2.11
C CYS A 69 -8.39 11.72 3.60
N LEU A 70 -7.31 11.04 4.00
CA LEU A 70 -6.82 11.06 5.38
C LEU A 70 -5.88 12.24 5.67
N PHE A 71 -5.46 12.99 4.65
CA PHE A 71 -4.47 14.06 4.79
C PHE A 71 -5.09 15.44 4.62
N ALA A 72 -4.55 16.39 5.36
CA ALA A 72 -4.85 17.81 5.32
C ALA A 72 -3.58 18.64 5.11
N GLU A 73 -3.70 19.96 4.96
CA GLU A 73 -2.55 20.85 4.77
C GLU A 73 -1.53 20.79 5.91
N ASP A 74 -2.01 20.56 7.14
CA ASP A 74 -1.15 20.42 8.34
C ASP A 74 -0.30 19.15 8.32
N ASP A 75 -0.63 18.16 7.46
CA ASP A 75 0.10 16.91 7.33
C ASP A 75 1.25 17.00 6.30
N LEU A 76 1.38 18.11 5.57
CA LEU A 76 2.40 18.28 4.53
C LEU A 76 3.81 18.02 5.04
N GLY A 77 4.55 17.15 4.33
CA GLY A 77 5.90 16.74 4.68
C GLY A 77 5.97 15.63 5.73
N SER A 78 4.86 15.25 6.35
CA SER A 78 4.81 14.10 7.26
C SER A 78 4.82 12.76 6.50
N PRO A 79 5.38 11.67 7.07
CA PRO A 79 5.24 10.34 6.49
C PRO A 79 3.77 9.91 6.40
N LYS A 80 3.34 9.43 5.22
CA LYS A 80 1.94 9.06 4.96
C LYS A 80 1.40 8.04 5.96
N ALA A 81 2.15 6.97 6.25
CA ALA A 81 1.73 5.95 7.19
C ALA A 81 1.47 6.51 8.59
N ALA A 82 2.35 7.39 9.09
CA ALA A 82 2.22 8.00 10.41
C ALA A 82 1.05 9.01 10.47
N ALA A 83 0.93 9.89 9.47
CA ALA A 83 -0.16 10.86 9.37
C ALA A 83 -1.52 10.17 9.29
N ALA A 84 -1.63 9.10 8.47
CA ALA A 84 -2.84 8.29 8.35
C ALA A 84 -3.21 7.62 9.69
N ALA A 85 -2.26 6.99 10.37
CA ALA A 85 -2.51 6.36 11.66
C ALA A 85 -3.04 7.37 12.70
N ASN A 86 -2.43 8.56 12.78
CA ASN A 86 -2.90 9.62 13.67
C ASN A 86 -4.35 10.04 13.35
N ARG A 87 -4.68 10.22 12.09
CA ARG A 87 -6.04 10.58 11.64
C ARG A 87 -7.04 9.48 11.94
N LEU A 88 -6.69 8.23 11.66
CA LEU A 88 -7.54 7.06 11.90
C LEU A 88 -7.77 6.81 13.39
N GLN A 89 -6.76 7.06 14.24
CA GLN A 89 -6.88 6.96 15.69
C GLN A 89 -7.92 7.96 16.24
N ALA A 90 -7.99 9.15 15.67
CA ALA A 90 -9.01 10.15 16.03
C ALA A 90 -10.43 9.73 15.56
N ILE A 91 -10.54 8.92 14.49
CA ILE A 91 -11.81 8.39 13.98
C ILE A 91 -12.32 7.28 14.87
N ASN A 92 -11.44 6.32 15.24
CA ASN A 92 -11.81 5.18 16.08
C ASN A 92 -10.64 4.73 16.96
N HIS A 93 -10.66 5.14 18.21
CA HIS A 93 -9.61 4.83 19.18
C HIS A 93 -9.59 3.35 19.65
N GLU A 94 -10.65 2.58 19.35
CA GLU A 94 -10.73 1.15 19.68
C GLU A 94 -9.87 0.27 18.75
N VAL A 95 -9.49 0.79 17.57
CA VAL A 95 -8.67 0.08 16.58
C VAL A 95 -7.20 0.25 16.91
N GLN A 96 -6.48 -0.86 16.96
CA GLN A 96 -5.02 -0.82 17.05
C GLN A 96 -4.43 -0.49 15.69
N LEU A 97 -3.59 0.56 15.64
CA LEU A 97 -2.96 1.03 14.43
C LEU A 97 -1.45 0.87 14.52
N GLU A 98 -0.87 0.23 13.51
CA GLU A 98 0.58 0.07 13.35
C GLU A 98 1.01 0.78 12.07
N ALA A 99 1.78 1.86 12.21
CA ALA A 99 2.32 2.63 11.10
C ALA A 99 3.77 2.24 10.81
N VAL A 100 4.01 1.72 9.63
CA VAL A 100 5.34 1.33 9.14
C VAL A 100 5.76 2.30 8.04
N VAL A 101 6.72 3.17 8.36
CA VAL A 101 7.26 4.14 7.39
C VAL A 101 8.40 3.49 6.63
N ASP A 102 8.06 2.56 5.73
CA ASP A 102 9.03 1.82 4.92
C ASP A 102 8.44 1.42 3.57
N ASP A 103 9.28 0.94 2.66
CA ASP A 103 8.86 0.34 1.40
C ASP A 103 8.49 -1.13 1.61
N LEU A 104 7.40 -1.57 1.00
CA LEU A 104 7.05 -2.98 0.99
C LEU A 104 7.94 -3.73 -0.02
N ARG A 105 9.00 -4.33 0.50
CA ARG A 105 10.02 -5.08 -0.25
C ARG A 105 10.13 -6.52 0.24
N PRO A 106 10.74 -7.42 -0.54
CA PRO A 106 10.81 -8.85 -0.21
C PRO A 106 11.36 -9.15 1.16
N THR A 107 12.35 -8.35 1.64
CA THR A 107 13.02 -8.54 2.93
C THR A 107 12.12 -8.31 4.15
N VAL A 108 11.13 -7.40 4.04
CA VAL A 108 10.18 -7.09 5.13
C VAL A 108 8.79 -7.67 4.90
N ALA A 109 8.49 -8.14 3.69
CA ALA A 109 7.16 -8.51 3.26
C ALA A 109 6.51 -9.61 4.11
N ASN A 110 7.29 -10.60 4.56
CA ASN A 110 6.76 -11.68 5.40
C ASN A 110 6.33 -11.16 6.78
N ASP A 111 7.10 -10.24 7.38
CA ASP A 111 6.79 -9.66 8.69
C ASP A 111 5.55 -8.76 8.60
N MET A 112 5.35 -8.10 7.45
CA MET A 112 4.18 -7.24 7.23
C MET A 112 2.86 -8.00 7.20
N VAL A 113 2.85 -9.26 6.81
CA VAL A 113 1.63 -10.08 6.79
C VAL A 113 1.50 -11.02 7.98
N ASP A 114 2.51 -11.08 8.84
CA ASP A 114 2.44 -11.95 10.02
C ASP A 114 1.30 -11.50 10.96
N GLY A 115 0.42 -12.46 11.28
CA GLY A 115 -0.78 -12.20 12.08
C GLY A 115 -1.91 -11.46 11.34
N CYS A 116 -1.79 -11.19 10.03
CA CYS A 116 -2.88 -10.60 9.25
C CYS A 116 -3.87 -11.65 8.74
N ASP A 117 -5.14 -11.25 8.63
CA ASP A 117 -6.26 -12.04 8.09
C ASP A 117 -6.66 -11.60 6.68
N GLY A 118 -6.06 -10.53 6.16
CA GLY A 118 -6.33 -10.03 4.82
C GLY A 118 -5.39 -8.92 4.39
N ILE A 119 -5.38 -8.66 3.08
CA ILE A 119 -4.53 -7.66 2.43
C ILE A 119 -5.41 -6.69 1.63
N ALA A 120 -5.21 -5.40 1.82
CA ALA A 120 -5.79 -4.32 1.02
C ALA A 120 -4.71 -3.65 0.17
N ASP A 121 -4.96 -3.53 -1.13
CA ASP A 121 -4.07 -2.93 -2.13
C ASP A 121 -4.34 -1.43 -2.27
N GLY A 122 -3.41 -0.62 -1.82
CA GLY A 122 -3.36 0.82 -2.02
C GLY A 122 -2.26 1.27 -3.00
N LEU A 123 -1.65 0.32 -3.72
CA LEU A 123 -0.46 0.52 -4.55
C LEU A 123 -0.78 1.06 -5.95
N ASP A 124 0.25 1.58 -6.60
CA ASP A 124 0.20 2.12 -7.96
C ASP A 124 1.11 1.38 -8.96
N ASN A 125 1.87 0.36 -8.51
CA ASN A 125 2.82 -0.36 -9.35
C ASN A 125 2.64 -1.89 -9.27
N PHE A 126 2.93 -2.58 -10.40
CA PHE A 126 2.74 -4.02 -10.50
C PHE A 126 3.83 -4.86 -9.81
N ALA A 127 5.02 -4.33 -9.63
CA ALA A 127 6.09 -5.07 -8.96
C ALA A 127 5.70 -5.41 -7.52
N THR A 128 5.25 -4.41 -6.75
CA THR A 128 4.78 -4.61 -5.38
C THR A 128 3.44 -5.36 -5.32
N ARG A 129 2.57 -5.22 -6.33
CA ARG A 129 1.34 -6.03 -6.44
C ARG A 129 1.62 -7.52 -6.61
N PHE A 130 2.65 -7.88 -7.37
CA PHE A 130 3.07 -9.28 -7.46
C PHE A 130 3.66 -9.80 -6.15
N LEU A 131 4.34 -8.95 -5.39
CA LEU A 131 4.78 -9.28 -4.04
C LEU A 131 3.60 -9.56 -3.12
N LEU A 132 2.55 -8.71 -3.14
CA LEU A 132 1.30 -8.96 -2.40
C LEU A 132 0.60 -10.25 -2.87
N ASN A 133 0.59 -10.52 -4.17
CA ASN A 133 0.04 -11.76 -4.70
C ASN A 133 0.78 -13.00 -4.19
N ASP A 134 2.10 -12.96 -4.17
CA ASP A 134 2.93 -14.06 -3.67
C ASP A 134 2.65 -14.29 -2.16
N LEU A 135 2.54 -13.22 -1.36
CA LEU A 135 2.16 -13.29 0.05
C LEU A 135 0.74 -13.87 0.22
N SER A 136 -0.22 -13.37 -0.55
CA SER A 136 -1.61 -13.83 -0.53
C SER A 136 -1.71 -15.34 -0.78
N VAL A 137 -1.03 -15.84 -1.82
CA VAL A 137 -1.01 -17.27 -2.16
C VAL A 137 -0.23 -18.08 -1.14
N LYS A 138 0.94 -17.61 -0.72
CA LYS A 138 1.82 -18.32 0.23
C LYS A 138 1.12 -18.55 1.58
N TYR A 139 0.45 -17.53 2.09
CA TYR A 139 -0.17 -17.56 3.41
C TYR A 139 -1.69 -17.81 3.39
N GLY A 140 -2.31 -17.87 2.20
CA GLY A 140 -3.75 -18.06 2.03
C GLY A 140 -4.56 -16.84 2.50
N LEU A 141 -4.02 -15.65 2.33
CA LEU A 141 -4.67 -14.40 2.72
C LEU A 141 -5.56 -13.88 1.58
N PRO A 142 -6.81 -13.49 1.85
CA PRO A 142 -7.62 -12.78 0.86
C PRO A 142 -6.94 -11.47 0.48
N TYR A 143 -7.00 -11.14 -0.81
CA TYR A 143 -6.36 -9.98 -1.38
C TYR A 143 -7.39 -9.09 -2.08
N ALA A 144 -7.69 -7.94 -1.50
CA ALA A 144 -8.56 -6.93 -2.08
C ALA A 144 -7.75 -6.06 -3.04
N TYR A 145 -7.70 -6.49 -4.31
CA TYR A 145 -7.04 -5.76 -5.40
C TYR A 145 -7.84 -4.52 -5.79
N GLY A 146 -7.14 -3.40 -6.03
CA GLY A 146 -7.70 -2.16 -6.54
C GLY A 146 -6.74 -1.40 -7.45
N GLY A 147 -7.29 -0.73 -8.45
CA GLY A 147 -6.56 0.16 -9.36
C GLY A 147 -7.45 1.27 -9.86
N ALA A 148 -6.91 2.49 -9.97
CA ALA A 148 -7.65 3.64 -10.50
C ALA A 148 -6.71 4.53 -11.31
N VAL A 149 -7.09 4.85 -12.55
CA VAL A 149 -6.34 5.74 -13.46
C VAL A 149 -7.32 6.51 -14.32
N GLY A 150 -7.12 7.81 -14.48
CA GLY A 150 -7.99 8.67 -15.28
C GLY A 150 -9.42 8.68 -14.74
N TYR A 151 -10.34 8.21 -15.54
CA TYR A 151 -11.76 8.06 -15.20
C TYR A 151 -12.15 6.61 -14.90
N GLU A 152 -11.21 5.69 -14.89
CA GLU A 152 -11.46 4.27 -14.76
C GLU A 152 -10.93 3.72 -13.43
N GLY A 153 -11.73 2.82 -12.86
CA GLY A 153 -11.38 2.07 -11.67
C GLY A 153 -11.61 0.57 -11.86
N THR A 154 -10.79 -0.23 -11.23
CA THR A 154 -10.90 -1.70 -11.26
C THR A 154 -10.76 -2.24 -9.85
N ALA A 155 -11.62 -3.18 -9.46
CA ALA A 155 -11.55 -3.88 -8.19
C ALA A 155 -11.79 -5.38 -8.37
N ALA A 156 -11.08 -6.20 -7.61
CA ALA A 156 -11.33 -7.62 -7.50
C ALA A 156 -11.00 -8.12 -6.10
N PHE A 157 -11.75 -9.11 -5.61
CA PHE A 157 -11.45 -9.77 -4.36
C PHE A 157 -10.90 -11.18 -4.65
N LEU A 158 -9.59 -11.32 -4.51
CA LEU A 158 -8.85 -12.53 -4.86
C LEU A 158 -8.70 -13.43 -3.63
N ARG A 159 -9.13 -14.67 -3.76
CA ARG A 159 -9.04 -15.70 -2.71
C ARG A 159 -8.32 -16.91 -3.29
N PRO A 160 -7.00 -16.87 -3.40
CA PRO A 160 -6.26 -18.00 -3.94
C PRO A 160 -6.23 -19.18 -2.98
N SER A 161 -6.11 -20.39 -3.52
CA SER A 161 -5.88 -21.60 -2.71
C SER A 161 -4.52 -21.49 -2.01
N PRO A 162 -4.45 -21.65 -0.68
CA PRO A 162 -3.20 -21.48 0.05
C PRO A 162 -2.25 -22.65 -0.16
N HIS A 163 -0.94 -22.35 -0.33
CA HIS A 163 0.12 -23.37 -0.30
C HIS A 163 0.56 -23.71 1.13
N HIS A 164 0.55 -22.70 2.03
CA HIS A 164 0.90 -22.90 3.44
C HIS A 164 -0.15 -22.22 4.33
N ARG A 165 -0.81 -22.99 5.18
CA ARG A 165 -1.81 -22.45 6.11
C ARG A 165 -1.29 -22.28 7.50
N LYS A 166 -1.66 -21.18 8.12
CA LYS A 166 -1.56 -21.04 9.58
C LYS A 166 -2.89 -20.90 10.31
N HIS A 167 -4.03 -20.44 9.80
CA HIS A 167 -5.22 -20.19 10.64
C HIS A 167 -6.62 -20.32 9.99
N LEU A 168 -7.57 -20.88 10.76
CA LEU A 168 -9.00 -20.59 10.98
C LEU A 168 -10.11 -21.04 10.01
N ILE A 169 -9.85 -21.47 8.79
CA ILE A 169 -10.90 -21.98 7.90
C ILE A 169 -10.60 -23.42 7.50
N THR A 170 -11.59 -24.32 7.51
CA THR A 170 -11.37 -25.71 7.13
C THR A 170 -10.95 -25.83 5.67
N ARG A 171 -10.08 -26.81 5.37
CA ARG A 171 -9.53 -27.04 4.02
C ARG A 171 -10.63 -27.16 2.95
N GLU A 172 -11.76 -27.79 3.31
CA GLU A 172 -12.90 -28.01 2.41
C GLU A 172 -13.58 -26.70 1.97
N ILE A 173 -13.77 -25.74 2.87
CA ILE A 173 -14.37 -24.43 2.56
C ILE A 173 -13.45 -23.62 1.63
N LEU A 174 -12.13 -23.70 1.86
CA LEU A 174 -11.18 -22.94 1.02
C LEU A 174 -11.03 -23.50 -0.38
N GLU A 175 -11.08 -24.82 -0.54
CA GLU A 175 -11.00 -25.45 -1.88
C GLU A 175 -12.24 -25.12 -2.72
N GLN A 176 -13.42 -25.01 -2.11
CA GLN A 176 -14.67 -24.61 -2.79
C GLN A 176 -14.74 -23.12 -3.12
N GLU A 177 -14.08 -22.28 -2.31
CA GLU A 177 -14.08 -20.82 -2.49
C GLU A 177 -12.85 -20.27 -3.22
N SER A 178 -11.93 -21.12 -3.62
CA SER A 178 -10.67 -20.69 -4.26
C SER A 178 -10.89 -20.22 -5.69
N GLY A 179 -10.44 -18.99 -5.97
CA GLY A 179 -10.43 -18.39 -7.30
C GLY A 179 -9.03 -18.19 -7.89
N PRO A 180 -8.93 -17.41 -8.96
CA PRO A 180 -7.65 -17.03 -9.55
C PRO A 180 -6.85 -16.15 -8.60
N CYS A 181 -5.52 -16.22 -8.68
CA CYS A 181 -4.63 -15.22 -8.10
C CYS A 181 -4.38 -14.08 -9.11
N LEU A 182 -3.69 -13.01 -8.71
CA LEU A 182 -3.43 -11.89 -9.61
C LEU A 182 -2.63 -12.31 -10.84
N ARG A 183 -1.66 -13.23 -10.72
CA ARG A 183 -0.89 -13.75 -11.86
C ARG A 183 -1.72 -14.60 -12.83
N CYS A 184 -2.84 -15.15 -12.42
CA CYS A 184 -3.77 -15.76 -13.35
C CYS A 184 -4.43 -14.74 -14.28
N LEU A 185 -4.71 -13.54 -13.77
CA LEU A 185 -5.35 -12.44 -14.49
C LEU A 185 -4.35 -11.58 -15.25
N VAL A 186 -3.18 -11.35 -14.66
CA VAL A 186 -2.08 -10.54 -15.19
C VAL A 186 -0.80 -11.37 -15.09
N PRO A 187 -0.47 -12.21 -16.09
CA PRO A 187 0.67 -13.13 -16.03
C PRO A 187 2.02 -12.44 -15.91
N GLU A 188 2.17 -11.29 -16.58
CA GLU A 188 3.40 -10.49 -16.62
C GLU A 188 3.09 -9.04 -16.30
N ALA A 189 4.03 -8.35 -15.67
CA ALA A 189 3.90 -6.92 -15.42
C ALA A 189 3.80 -6.17 -16.76
N PRO A 190 2.79 -5.31 -16.93
CA PRO A 190 2.76 -4.45 -18.11
C PRO A 190 4.05 -3.61 -18.18
N PRO A 191 4.59 -3.35 -19.39
CA PRO A 191 5.78 -2.52 -19.55
C PRO A 191 5.58 -1.14 -18.92
N ALA A 192 6.51 -0.72 -18.07
CA ALA A 192 6.39 0.53 -17.30
C ALA A 192 6.14 1.77 -18.17
N HIS A 193 6.72 1.81 -19.38
CA HIS A 193 6.59 2.94 -20.31
C HIS A 193 5.27 3.00 -21.08
N HIS A 194 4.46 1.92 -21.06
CA HIS A 194 3.19 1.85 -21.79
C HIS A 194 1.97 1.87 -20.89
N THR A 195 2.16 1.80 -19.57
CA THR A 195 1.04 1.76 -18.62
C THR A 195 0.82 3.16 -18.06
N PRO A 196 -0.33 3.79 -18.34
CA PRO A 196 -0.70 5.05 -17.71
C PRO A 196 -0.74 4.88 -16.19
N THR A 197 -0.10 5.78 -15.45
CA THR A 197 -0.14 5.85 -13.98
C THR A 197 -0.99 7.02 -13.54
N CYS A 198 -1.35 7.07 -12.26
CA CYS A 198 -2.05 8.23 -11.69
C CYS A 198 -1.23 9.53 -11.86
N GLU A 199 0.10 9.44 -11.91
CA GLU A 199 0.98 10.59 -12.10
C GLU A 199 1.01 11.07 -13.56
N THR A 200 0.98 10.16 -14.54
CA THR A 200 1.08 10.50 -15.96
C THR A 200 -0.27 10.79 -16.62
N ALA A 201 -1.34 10.10 -16.21
CA ALA A 201 -2.69 10.23 -16.76
C ALA A 201 -3.69 10.95 -15.84
N GLY A 202 -3.29 11.25 -14.60
CA GLY A 202 -4.18 11.76 -13.56
C GLY A 202 -5.18 10.70 -13.07
N VAL A 203 -6.01 11.07 -12.10
CA VAL A 203 -7.12 10.26 -11.62
C VAL A 203 -8.24 11.11 -11.04
N LEU A 204 -9.48 10.78 -11.36
CA LEU A 204 -10.64 11.43 -10.79
C LEU A 204 -10.92 10.87 -9.38
N ALA A 205 -10.86 11.72 -8.35
CA ALA A 205 -11.00 11.30 -6.94
C ALA A 205 -12.23 10.44 -6.63
N PRO A 206 -13.46 10.71 -7.13
CA PRO A 206 -14.62 9.83 -6.92
C PRO A 206 -14.44 8.39 -7.43
N VAL A 207 -13.62 8.13 -8.44
CA VAL A 207 -13.32 6.76 -8.91
C VAL A 207 -12.62 5.97 -7.81
N ILE A 208 -11.73 6.63 -7.08
CA ILE A 208 -11.01 6.05 -5.94
C ILE A 208 -11.99 5.61 -4.86
N ALA A 209 -12.97 6.45 -4.52
CA ALA A 209 -13.98 6.14 -3.51
C ALA A 209 -14.81 4.90 -3.89
N VAL A 210 -15.17 4.75 -5.17
CA VAL A 210 -15.89 3.58 -5.66
C VAL A 210 -15.05 2.31 -5.54
N VAL A 211 -13.80 2.34 -6.00
CA VAL A 211 -12.88 1.19 -5.95
C VAL A 211 -12.59 0.79 -4.50
N ALA A 212 -12.23 1.75 -3.66
CA ALA A 212 -11.95 1.52 -2.25
C ALA A 212 -13.18 1.00 -1.48
N GLY A 213 -14.37 1.49 -1.81
CA GLY A 213 -15.63 1.00 -1.27
C GLY A 213 -15.86 -0.48 -1.60
N LEU A 214 -15.57 -0.92 -2.84
CA LEU A 214 -15.65 -2.32 -3.24
C LEU A 214 -14.61 -3.19 -2.52
N GLN A 215 -13.36 -2.73 -2.41
CA GLN A 215 -12.31 -3.43 -1.66
C GLN A 215 -12.67 -3.61 -0.18
N ALA A 216 -13.08 -2.53 0.47
CA ALA A 216 -13.45 -2.55 1.88
C ALA A 216 -14.70 -3.41 2.13
N ALA A 217 -15.72 -3.30 1.28
CA ALA A 217 -16.95 -4.10 1.41
C ALA A 217 -16.65 -5.60 1.32
N ALA A 218 -15.79 -6.00 0.39
CA ALA A 218 -15.39 -7.40 0.24
C ALA A 218 -14.61 -7.91 1.46
N LEU A 219 -13.63 -7.15 1.95
CA LEU A 219 -12.87 -7.51 3.15
C LEU A 219 -13.75 -7.61 4.40
N ILE A 220 -14.61 -6.62 4.63
CA ILE A 220 -15.52 -6.60 5.78
C ILE A 220 -16.45 -7.82 5.76
N GLN A 221 -17.11 -8.11 4.63
CA GLN A 221 -17.99 -9.25 4.49
C GLN A 221 -17.23 -10.58 4.70
N TYR A 222 -16.07 -10.73 4.11
CA TYR A 222 -15.25 -11.94 4.26
C TYR A 222 -14.79 -12.14 5.70
N LEU A 223 -14.28 -11.11 6.35
CA LEU A 223 -13.77 -11.19 7.73
C LEU A 223 -14.91 -11.33 8.75
N ALA A 224 -16.08 -10.73 8.49
CA ALA A 224 -17.28 -10.99 9.27
C ALA A 224 -17.82 -12.41 9.05
N ARG A 225 -17.31 -13.16 8.09
CA ARG A 225 -17.83 -14.49 7.69
C ARG A 225 -19.33 -14.44 7.40
N SER A 226 -19.71 -13.54 6.50
CA SER A 226 -21.05 -13.49 5.94
C SER A 226 -21.43 -14.88 5.41
N GLU A 227 -22.69 -15.28 5.59
CA GLU A 227 -23.21 -16.56 5.09
C GLU A 227 -23.24 -16.64 3.55
N HIS A 228 -23.16 -15.49 2.90
CA HIS A 228 -23.15 -15.41 1.44
C HIS A 228 -21.71 -15.44 0.90
N PRO A 229 -21.37 -16.45 0.05
CA PRO A 229 -20.07 -16.49 -0.59
C PRO A 229 -19.90 -15.28 -1.52
N LEU A 230 -18.74 -14.60 -1.41
CA LEU A 230 -18.43 -13.48 -2.30
C LEU A 230 -18.18 -14.01 -3.73
N PRO A 231 -18.75 -13.38 -4.76
CA PRO A 231 -18.51 -13.78 -6.14
C PRO A 231 -17.06 -13.52 -6.55
N HIS A 232 -16.54 -14.36 -7.45
CA HIS A 232 -15.25 -14.10 -8.10
C HIS A 232 -15.48 -13.20 -9.31
N VAL A 233 -15.49 -11.89 -9.08
CA VAL A 233 -15.72 -10.91 -10.13
C VAL A 233 -14.60 -9.88 -10.18
N LEU A 234 -14.25 -9.48 -11.41
CA LEU A 234 -13.49 -8.28 -11.69
C LEU A 234 -14.50 -7.17 -12.03
N THR A 235 -14.57 -6.16 -11.20
CA THR A 235 -15.43 -5.00 -11.41
C THR A 235 -14.62 -3.87 -12.04
N ARG A 236 -15.07 -3.35 -13.19
CA ARG A 236 -14.55 -2.13 -13.83
C ARG A 236 -15.60 -1.04 -13.77
N PHE A 237 -15.22 0.13 -13.28
CA PHE A 237 -16.04 1.33 -13.26
C PHE A 237 -15.46 2.37 -14.20
N ASP A 238 -16.30 2.89 -15.10
CA ASP A 238 -16.00 4.01 -15.99
C ASP A 238 -16.85 5.22 -15.56
N ALA A 239 -16.23 6.19 -14.93
CA ALA A 239 -16.89 7.41 -14.46
C ALA A 239 -17.27 8.36 -15.60
N ARG A 240 -16.66 8.27 -16.77
CA ARG A 240 -17.00 9.09 -17.93
C ARG A 240 -18.31 8.63 -18.55
N ALA A 241 -18.49 7.32 -18.68
CA ALA A 241 -19.72 6.70 -19.19
C ALA A 241 -20.75 6.40 -18.08
N MET A 242 -20.39 6.59 -16.80
CA MET A 242 -21.18 6.20 -15.61
C MET A 242 -21.64 4.74 -15.68
N ARG A 243 -20.73 3.85 -16.05
CA ARG A 243 -20.98 2.42 -16.22
C ARG A 243 -20.14 1.58 -15.31
N MET A 244 -20.74 0.52 -14.80
CA MET A 244 -20.07 -0.52 -14.05
C MET A 244 -20.22 -1.84 -14.80
N HIS A 245 -19.10 -2.51 -15.06
CA HIS A 245 -19.03 -3.80 -15.71
C HIS A 245 -18.46 -4.82 -14.74
N GLN A 246 -19.07 -5.99 -14.67
CA GLN A 246 -18.58 -7.11 -13.90
C GLN A 246 -18.27 -8.27 -14.84
N LEU A 247 -17.06 -8.80 -14.70
CA LEU A 247 -16.59 -9.99 -15.41
C LEU A 247 -16.44 -11.11 -14.39
N ASP A 248 -17.13 -12.23 -14.63
CA ASP A 248 -16.91 -13.45 -13.85
C ASP A 248 -15.49 -13.99 -14.13
N ILE A 249 -14.67 -14.10 -13.08
CA ILE A 249 -13.32 -14.61 -13.15
C ILE A 249 -13.16 -15.97 -12.44
N SER A 250 -14.25 -16.62 -12.05
CA SER A 250 -14.21 -17.93 -11.36
C SER A 250 -13.43 -18.98 -12.15
N GLY A 251 -13.62 -19.01 -13.47
CA GLY A 251 -12.91 -19.91 -14.40
C GLY A 251 -11.55 -19.41 -14.89
N SER A 252 -11.05 -18.28 -14.38
CA SER A 252 -9.79 -17.68 -14.88
C SER A 252 -8.52 -18.23 -14.20
N ARG A 253 -8.62 -19.24 -13.34
CA ARG A 253 -7.46 -19.90 -12.75
C ARG A 253 -6.70 -20.67 -13.82
N ARG A 254 -5.45 -20.30 -14.07
CA ARG A 254 -4.61 -20.92 -15.10
C ARG A 254 -3.97 -22.19 -14.56
N GLU A 255 -4.02 -23.28 -15.32
CA GLU A 255 -3.42 -24.57 -14.96
C GLU A 255 -1.87 -24.52 -14.88
N ASP A 256 -1.26 -23.59 -15.59
CA ASP A 256 0.19 -23.36 -15.64
C ASP A 256 0.68 -22.19 -14.78
N CYS A 257 -0.17 -21.65 -13.90
CA CYS A 257 0.20 -20.49 -13.09
C CYS A 257 1.39 -20.80 -12.17
N SER A 258 2.50 -20.06 -12.35
CA SER A 258 3.71 -20.21 -11.56
C SER A 258 3.47 -20.04 -10.07
N THR A 259 2.62 -19.09 -9.68
CA THR A 259 2.39 -18.79 -8.26
C THR A 259 1.37 -19.73 -7.62
N CYS A 260 0.09 -19.71 -8.04
CA CYS A 260 -0.96 -20.42 -7.29
C CYS A 260 -1.07 -21.92 -7.63
N ILE A 261 -0.42 -22.41 -8.69
CA ILE A 261 -0.34 -23.83 -9.04
C ILE A 261 1.04 -24.40 -8.71
N GLN A 262 2.10 -23.73 -9.15
CA GLN A 262 3.47 -24.27 -9.00
C GLN A 262 4.14 -23.86 -7.68
N GLY A 263 3.57 -22.90 -6.93
CA GLY A 263 4.13 -22.42 -5.65
C GLY A 263 5.43 -21.65 -5.79
N GLN A 264 5.67 -21.05 -6.95
CA GLN A 264 6.85 -20.21 -7.21
C GLN A 264 6.52 -18.77 -6.78
N PHE A 265 7.30 -18.24 -5.86
CA PHE A 265 7.11 -16.90 -5.27
C PHE A 265 8.27 -16.00 -5.70
N ASP A 266 8.35 -15.72 -7.00
CA ASP A 266 9.49 -15.02 -7.62
C ASP A 266 9.65 -13.59 -7.07
N ALA A 267 8.53 -12.91 -6.80
CA ALA A 267 8.58 -11.55 -6.25
C ALA A 267 9.11 -11.52 -4.81
N LEU A 268 8.84 -12.58 -4.01
CA LEU A 268 9.39 -12.73 -2.66
C LEU A 268 10.86 -13.16 -2.65
N GLN A 269 11.32 -13.85 -3.69
CA GLN A 269 12.70 -14.36 -3.80
C GLN A 269 13.66 -13.35 -4.43
N ASN A 270 13.12 -12.34 -5.12
CA ASN A 270 13.92 -11.32 -5.79
C ASN A 270 14.49 -10.32 -4.77
N THR A 271 15.47 -10.80 -4.01
CA THR A 271 16.22 -10.00 -3.03
C THR A 271 17.29 -9.09 -3.66
N ASN A 272 17.32 -8.94 -4.98
CA ASN A 272 18.04 -7.86 -5.65
C ASN A 272 17.39 -6.53 -5.25
N ASP A 273 17.47 -6.23 -3.96
CA ASP A 273 17.23 -4.91 -3.40
C ASP A 273 18.25 -3.99 -4.09
N ASN A 274 17.81 -3.38 -5.18
CA ASN A 274 18.54 -2.26 -5.74
C ASN A 274 18.56 -1.22 -4.62
N GLN A 275 19.71 -1.08 -3.96
CA GLN A 275 19.97 -0.05 -2.93
C GLN A 275 19.68 1.37 -3.45
N ALA A 276 19.38 1.49 -4.75
CA ALA A 276 18.97 2.71 -5.41
C ALA A 276 17.79 2.42 -6.34
N THR A 277 16.61 2.94 -6.03
CA THR A 277 15.38 2.77 -6.82
C THR A 277 14.93 4.14 -7.34
N THR A 278 14.73 4.24 -8.66
CA THR A 278 14.09 5.41 -9.27
C THR A 278 12.59 5.38 -8.92
N ILE A 279 12.09 6.48 -8.37
CA ILE A 279 10.65 6.62 -8.12
C ILE A 279 10.00 7.14 -9.40
N CYS A 280 9.09 6.34 -9.98
CA CYS A 280 8.40 6.66 -11.22
C CYS A 280 7.68 8.03 -11.11
N GLY A 281 7.78 8.82 -12.19
CA GLY A 281 7.10 10.13 -12.29
C GLY A 281 7.82 11.29 -11.59
N ARG A 282 8.96 11.06 -10.93
CA ARG A 282 9.74 12.08 -10.24
C ARG A 282 11.22 11.96 -10.59
N GLU A 283 11.92 13.07 -10.68
CA GLU A 283 13.38 13.10 -10.73
C GLU A 283 13.95 12.83 -9.33
N LEU A 284 13.76 11.61 -8.85
CA LEU A 284 14.02 11.18 -7.48
C LEU A 284 14.58 9.78 -7.45
N ILE A 285 15.71 9.62 -6.79
CA ILE A 285 16.30 8.32 -6.45
C ILE A 285 16.18 8.08 -4.94
N GLN A 286 15.57 6.96 -4.59
CA GLN A 286 15.60 6.43 -3.24
C GLN A 286 16.87 5.59 -3.06
N LEU A 287 17.63 5.86 -2.01
CA LEU A 287 18.75 5.05 -1.56
C LEU A 287 18.38 4.38 -0.23
N LEU A 288 18.58 3.07 -0.18
CA LEU A 288 18.40 2.28 1.05
C LEU A 288 19.76 2.00 1.68
N PRO A 289 19.91 2.15 3.00
CA PRO A 289 21.12 1.69 3.68
C PRO A 289 21.23 0.17 3.58
N PRO A 290 22.44 -0.40 3.56
CA PRO A 290 22.65 -1.87 3.52
C PRO A 290 22.00 -2.57 4.72
N GLU A 291 21.99 -1.93 5.86
CA GLU A 291 21.28 -2.32 7.08
C GLU A 291 20.53 -1.11 7.63
N PRO A 292 19.31 -1.28 8.17
CA PRO A 292 18.60 -0.20 8.84
C PRO A 292 19.45 0.33 9.99
N LYS A 293 19.86 1.60 9.89
CA LYS A 293 20.68 2.24 10.92
C LYS A 293 20.01 3.52 11.36
N PRO A 294 19.68 3.66 12.65
CA PRO A 294 19.16 4.90 13.17
C PRO A 294 20.09 6.06 12.84
N THR A 295 19.54 7.11 12.21
CA THR A 295 20.29 8.31 11.84
C THR A 295 19.99 9.42 12.83
N ASP A 296 21.04 9.99 13.41
CA ASP A 296 20.94 11.19 14.26
C ASP A 296 20.67 12.41 13.35
N LEU A 297 19.38 12.72 13.21
CA LEU A 297 18.94 13.82 12.35
C LEU A 297 19.34 15.19 12.88
N ASP A 298 19.55 15.35 14.18
CA ASP A 298 19.96 16.62 14.80
C ASP A 298 21.43 16.90 14.53
N ALA A 299 22.31 15.90 14.71
CA ALA A 299 23.71 15.99 14.31
C ALA A 299 23.87 16.22 12.81
N LEU A 300 23.04 15.56 12.00
CA LEU A 300 23.03 15.72 10.54
C LEU A 300 22.59 17.13 10.13
N HIS A 301 21.56 17.68 10.78
CA HIS A 301 21.07 19.04 10.54
C HIS A 301 22.17 20.06 10.82
N GLN A 302 22.85 19.96 11.97
CA GLN A 302 23.96 20.87 12.30
C GLN A 302 25.07 20.83 11.26
N ARG A 303 25.41 19.64 10.76
CA ARG A 303 26.45 19.48 9.73
C ARG A 303 26.05 20.04 8.38
N LEU A 304 24.83 19.75 7.91
CA LEU A 304 24.38 20.16 6.58
C LEU A 304 23.91 21.62 6.48
N SER A 305 23.58 22.27 7.60
CA SER A 305 23.15 23.68 7.62
C SER A 305 24.22 24.66 7.13
N SER A 306 25.50 24.27 7.11
CA SER A 306 26.59 25.07 6.49
C SER A 306 26.72 24.88 4.98
N HIS A 307 25.99 23.94 4.38
CA HIS A 307 26.08 23.57 2.97
C HIS A 307 24.77 23.71 2.21
N GLY A 308 23.73 24.26 2.87
CA GLY A 308 22.43 24.48 2.23
C GLY A 308 21.33 24.80 3.20
N LEU A 309 20.11 24.88 2.68
CA LEU A 309 18.91 25.13 3.47
C LEU A 309 18.28 23.80 3.87
N PHE A 310 18.28 23.49 5.18
CA PHE A 310 17.72 22.24 5.70
C PHE A 310 16.72 22.50 6.82
N GLU A 311 15.61 21.78 6.76
CA GLU A 311 14.55 21.78 7.77
C GLU A 311 14.49 20.44 8.48
N ARG A 312 14.53 20.46 9.83
CA ARG A 312 14.42 19.28 10.68
C ARG A 312 12.98 19.03 11.08
N GLN A 313 12.46 17.87 10.72
CA GLN A 313 11.13 17.39 11.12
C GLN A 313 11.25 16.13 11.99
N THR A 314 10.17 15.70 12.66
CA THR A 314 10.21 14.60 13.64
C THR A 314 10.87 13.32 13.10
N PHE A 315 10.60 12.94 11.85
CA PHE A 315 11.05 11.67 11.26
C PHE A 315 12.08 11.83 10.14
N LEU A 316 12.41 13.07 9.76
CA LEU A 316 13.30 13.32 8.64
C LEU A 316 13.99 14.69 8.72
N LEU A 317 15.04 14.82 7.91
CA LEU A 317 15.71 16.07 7.56
C LEU A 317 15.54 16.29 6.06
N ARG A 318 14.99 17.42 5.66
CA ARG A 318 14.80 17.77 4.24
C ARG A 318 15.46 19.11 3.93
N GLY A 319 16.07 19.21 2.73
CA GLY A 319 16.64 20.47 2.30
C GLY A 319 17.28 20.39 0.93
N THR A 320 18.00 21.43 0.56
CA THR A 320 18.71 21.57 -0.71
C THR A 320 20.18 21.87 -0.47
N LEU A 321 21.06 21.25 -1.27
CA LEU A 321 22.50 21.48 -1.26
C LEU A 321 22.84 22.66 -2.18
N GLU A 322 23.59 23.63 -1.71
CA GLU A 322 24.02 24.81 -2.49
C GLU A 322 25.18 24.51 -3.44
N GLU A 323 25.88 23.38 -3.26
CA GLU A 323 27.04 22.99 -4.08
C GLU A 323 26.74 21.90 -5.10
N GLU A 324 25.50 21.38 -5.14
CA GLU A 324 25.08 20.33 -6.07
C GLU A 324 23.88 20.80 -6.88
N PHE A 325 23.96 20.66 -8.21
CA PHE A 325 22.91 21.13 -9.11
C PHE A 325 22.47 20.02 -10.06
N ASP A 326 21.22 20.01 -10.47
CA ASP A 326 20.69 19.14 -11.51
C ASP A 326 21.17 19.61 -12.92
N GLU A 327 20.64 18.95 -13.97
CA GLU A 327 20.98 19.30 -15.37
C GLU A 327 20.39 20.65 -15.79
N GLU A 328 19.37 21.16 -15.10
CA GLU A 328 18.74 22.46 -15.34
C GLU A 328 19.36 23.58 -14.49
N GLY A 329 20.34 23.27 -13.65
CA GLY A 329 21.00 24.24 -12.75
C GLY A 329 20.22 24.51 -11.46
N LYS A 330 19.26 23.67 -11.07
CA LYS A 330 18.56 23.76 -9.80
C LYS A 330 19.33 23.01 -8.71
N PRO A 331 19.32 23.50 -7.46
CA PRO A 331 19.97 22.80 -6.35
C PRO A 331 19.36 21.39 -6.15
N ILE A 332 20.24 20.40 -5.94
CA ILE A 332 19.85 19.04 -5.58
C ILE A 332 19.18 19.03 -4.20
N GLY A 333 18.00 18.39 -4.13
CA GLY A 333 17.29 18.18 -2.88
C GLY A 333 17.71 16.88 -2.19
N LEU A 334 17.76 16.91 -0.87
CA LEU A 334 17.93 15.72 -0.02
C LEU A 334 16.77 15.61 0.95
N THR A 335 16.28 14.37 1.15
CA THR A 335 15.43 14.02 2.28
C THR A 335 16.04 12.79 2.94
N VAL A 336 16.45 12.92 4.20
CA VAL A 336 17.06 11.85 4.98
C VAL A 336 16.12 11.45 6.09
N PHE A 337 15.79 10.19 6.18
CA PHE A 337 14.90 9.62 7.19
C PHE A 337 15.67 9.13 8.41
N SER A 338 14.98 9.05 9.54
CA SER A 338 15.54 8.54 10.80
C SER A 338 16.00 7.08 10.75
N ASP A 339 15.52 6.29 9.77
CA ASP A 339 15.92 4.90 9.52
C ASP A 339 17.12 4.76 8.55
N GLY A 340 17.69 5.89 8.11
CA GLY A 340 18.84 5.94 7.21
C GLY A 340 18.52 5.93 5.73
N ARG A 341 17.25 5.84 5.33
CA ARG A 341 16.84 6.02 3.92
C ARG A 341 17.12 7.45 3.47
N VAL A 342 17.47 7.60 2.21
CA VAL A 342 17.74 8.89 1.59
C VAL A 342 17.00 9.03 0.27
N PHE A 343 16.32 10.15 0.08
CA PHE A 343 15.82 10.57 -1.21
C PHE A 343 16.72 11.66 -1.78
N VAL A 344 17.21 11.44 -2.99
CA VAL A 344 17.99 12.43 -3.74
C VAL A 344 17.12 12.95 -4.88
N HIS A 345 16.71 14.21 -4.81
CA HIS A 345 15.86 14.90 -5.77
C HIS A 345 16.72 15.61 -6.83
N GLY A 346 16.24 15.67 -8.07
CA GLY A 346 16.94 16.33 -9.18
C GLY A 346 17.93 15.43 -9.92
N THR A 347 17.82 14.10 -9.79
CA THR A 347 18.58 13.15 -10.59
C THR A 347 17.83 11.85 -10.81
N LEU A 348 18.00 11.27 -12.01
CA LEU A 348 17.54 9.91 -12.35
C LEU A 348 18.69 8.91 -12.45
N ALA A 349 19.95 9.35 -12.21
CA ALA A 349 21.13 8.52 -12.29
C ALA A 349 21.47 7.91 -10.91
N PRO A 350 21.31 6.59 -10.69
CA PRO A 350 21.63 5.95 -9.41
C PRO A 350 23.07 6.14 -8.98
N THR A 351 24.00 6.18 -9.91
CA THR A 351 25.44 6.42 -9.65
C THR A 351 25.68 7.80 -9.10
N ARG A 352 25.00 8.81 -9.62
CA ARG A 352 25.10 10.19 -9.13
C ARG A 352 24.48 10.34 -7.76
N ALA A 353 23.30 9.77 -7.55
CA ALA A 353 22.63 9.78 -6.25
C ALA A 353 23.52 9.15 -5.15
N ARG A 354 24.17 8.01 -5.45
CA ARG A 354 25.14 7.38 -4.53
C ARG A 354 26.36 8.26 -4.25
N ALA A 355 26.88 8.92 -5.27
CA ALA A 355 28.02 9.82 -5.10
C ALA A 355 27.67 10.99 -4.17
N ILE A 356 26.49 11.59 -4.34
CA ILE A 356 25.95 12.65 -3.46
C ILE A 356 25.77 12.13 -2.04
N ASN A 357 25.14 10.95 -1.88
CA ASN A 357 24.96 10.32 -0.57
C ASN A 357 26.31 10.11 0.15
N ASN A 358 27.29 9.52 -0.53
CA ASN A 358 28.60 9.24 0.06
C ASN A 358 29.32 10.52 0.43
N ARG A 359 29.24 11.55 -0.38
CA ARG A 359 29.89 12.86 -0.15
C ARG A 359 29.31 13.57 1.08
N TRP A 360 27.97 13.61 1.17
CA TRP A 360 27.30 14.47 2.13
C TRP A 360 26.81 13.76 3.39
N LEU A 361 26.50 12.47 3.31
CA LEU A 361 25.96 11.71 4.44
C LEU A 361 26.96 10.72 5.04
N GLY A 362 27.99 10.37 4.30
CA GLY A 362 28.98 9.38 4.69
C GLY A 362 28.37 7.98 4.57
N GLY A 363 28.68 7.26 3.53
CA GLY A 363 28.16 5.92 3.26
C GLY A 363 28.60 4.88 4.28
#